data_672a801c5990d0c32d6db7ec89e296bb
#
_entry.id   672a801c5990d0c32d6db7ec89e296bb
#
_cell.length_a   1.000
_cell.length_b   1.000
_cell.length_c   1.000
_cell.angle_alpha   90.00
_cell.angle_beta   90.00
_cell.angle_gamma   90.00
#
_symmetry.space_group_name_H-M   'P 1'
#
loop_
_entity.id
_entity.type
_entity.pdbx_description
1 polymer ?
#
loop_
_entity_poly.entity_id
_entity_poly.type
_entity_poly.pdbx_seq_one_letter_code
_entity_poly.pdbx_strand_id
1 'polypeptide(L)'
;MGGKCDYNNSVEKFEQDSQSGSAPDRRINTMANCAIVGINWGDEGKGRMVDYLTDHYDVVVRYQGGGNAGHTVVNEKGKFALHLLPSGIFRDGVVNILGNGVALDCENLLKEMETLRAAGVIITPENLKVSDRASLLLPWHRELDALEEARLADKKYGSTKQGIAPFYGDKYQKKTVQAGELLHPEHLKEHLSDLLEWKNLMLQKIYGAKGYTMDELMAWVNTYCGAIKPYITDTGRFLRNAQKEGKSILFEAQLGALRD
;
A
#
# COMPACT_ATOMS: atom_id res chain seq x y z
N MET A 1 3.90 33.10 -11.31
CA MET A 1 5.10 32.87 -12.12
C MET A 1 5.31 31.34 -12.17
N GLY A 2 4.92 30.71 -13.25
CA GLY A 2 5.00 29.27 -13.40
C GLY A 2 6.37 28.87 -13.94
N GLY A 3 7.17 28.23 -13.10
CA GLY A 3 8.39 27.56 -13.56
C GLY A 3 8.02 26.33 -14.37
N LYS A 4 8.30 26.34 -15.67
CA LYS A 4 8.27 25.14 -16.51
C LYS A 4 9.36 24.19 -16.04
N CYS A 5 8.99 22.98 -15.64
CA CYS A 5 9.94 21.90 -15.36
C CYS A 5 10.46 21.41 -16.74
N ASP A 6 11.71 21.70 -17.07
CA ASP A 6 12.36 21.26 -18.30
C ASP A 6 12.72 19.76 -18.19
N TYR A 7 11.78 18.92 -18.56
CA TYR A 7 11.91 17.46 -18.56
C TYR A 7 13.06 16.95 -19.45
N ASN A 8 13.30 17.58 -20.60
CA ASN A 8 14.34 17.16 -21.54
C ASN A 8 15.77 17.38 -21.02
N ASN A 9 16.02 18.45 -20.29
CA ASN A 9 17.35 18.70 -19.70
C ASN A 9 17.72 17.68 -18.59
N SER A 10 16.74 17.12 -17.93
CA SER A 10 16.96 16.11 -16.90
C SER A 10 17.31 14.75 -17.48
N VAL A 11 16.70 14.36 -18.58
CA VAL A 11 16.92 13.06 -19.26
C VAL A 11 18.30 13.02 -19.94
N GLU A 12 18.68 14.08 -20.67
CA GLU A 12 19.99 14.14 -21.35
C GLU A 12 21.17 14.12 -20.37
N LYS A 13 21.00 14.72 -19.19
CA LYS A 13 22.02 14.70 -18.13
C LYS A 13 22.17 13.31 -17.49
N PHE A 14 21.07 12.54 -17.39
CA PHE A 14 21.09 11.17 -16.89
C PHE A 14 21.80 10.19 -17.85
N GLU A 15 21.65 10.37 -19.16
CA GLU A 15 22.29 9.50 -20.16
C GLU A 15 23.82 9.72 -20.23
N GLN A 16 24.32 10.91 -19.94
CA GLN A 16 25.75 11.20 -19.94
C GLN A 16 26.46 10.63 -18.72
N ASP A 17 25.82 10.60 -17.55
CA ASP A 17 26.41 10.09 -16.30
C ASP A 17 26.49 8.56 -16.24
N SER A 18 25.63 7.84 -17.00
CA SER A 18 25.65 6.37 -17.06
C SER A 18 26.84 5.77 -17.82
N GLN A 19 27.60 6.57 -18.56
CA GLN A 19 28.77 6.11 -19.34
C GLN A 19 30.10 6.20 -18.59
N SER A 20 30.17 6.77 -17.41
CA SER A 20 31.44 7.06 -16.72
C SER A 20 31.91 6.02 -15.70
N GLY A 21 31.28 4.87 -15.54
CA GLY A 21 31.79 3.73 -14.75
C GLY A 21 32.15 3.98 -13.29
N SER A 22 31.93 5.19 -12.75
CA SER A 22 32.09 5.53 -11.34
C SER A 22 30.74 5.44 -10.64
N ALA A 23 30.70 4.84 -9.44
CA ALA A 23 29.50 4.86 -8.61
C ALA A 23 28.95 6.27 -8.54
N PRO A 24 27.65 6.50 -8.85
CA PRO A 24 27.11 7.84 -8.90
C PRO A 24 27.30 8.54 -7.56
N ASP A 25 27.95 9.72 -7.58
CA ASP A 25 28.05 10.59 -6.41
C ASP A 25 26.63 10.92 -5.95
N ARG A 26 26.22 10.42 -4.79
CA ARG A 26 24.90 10.62 -4.18
C ARG A 26 24.52 12.10 -3.95
N ARG A 27 25.33 13.05 -4.38
CA ARG A 27 25.17 14.47 -4.21
C ARG A 27 24.66 15.25 -5.43
N ILE A 28 24.16 14.55 -6.46
CA ILE A 28 23.45 15.22 -7.55
C ILE A 28 22.09 15.64 -6.99
N ASN A 29 21.91 16.94 -6.88
CA ASN A 29 20.75 17.76 -6.52
C ASN A 29 19.41 17.01 -6.63
N THR A 30 19.17 16.05 -5.72
CA THR A 30 17.96 15.23 -5.69
C THR A 30 16.81 16.16 -5.28
N MET A 31 15.76 16.19 -6.07
CA MET A 31 14.52 16.81 -5.64
C MET A 31 14.14 16.16 -4.31
N ALA A 32 14.07 16.95 -3.23
CA ALA A 32 13.86 16.45 -1.87
C ALA A 32 12.63 15.55 -1.74
N ASN A 33 11.62 15.77 -2.60
CA ASN A 33 10.42 14.92 -2.68
C ASN A 33 9.95 14.82 -4.12
N CYS A 34 9.55 13.60 -4.54
CA CYS A 34 8.98 13.32 -5.85
C CYS A 34 7.74 12.44 -5.69
N ALA A 35 6.79 12.56 -6.61
CA ALA A 35 5.64 11.67 -6.66
C ALA A 35 5.49 11.09 -8.09
N ILE A 36 5.36 9.77 -8.18
CA ILE A 36 5.01 9.08 -9.41
C ILE A 36 3.51 8.81 -9.40
N VAL A 37 2.80 9.45 -10.29
CA VAL A 37 1.34 9.35 -10.41
C VAL A 37 0.94 8.86 -11.80
N GLY A 38 -0.16 8.11 -11.89
CA GLY A 38 -0.79 7.77 -13.15
C GLY A 38 -1.77 8.87 -13.55
N ILE A 39 -1.65 9.40 -14.77
CA ILE A 39 -2.53 10.46 -15.27
C ILE A 39 -3.65 9.93 -16.16
N ASN A 40 -3.71 8.63 -16.37
CA ASN A 40 -4.68 7.96 -17.25
C ASN A 40 -5.39 6.81 -16.49
N TRP A 41 -5.61 5.69 -17.13
CA TRP A 41 -6.37 4.54 -16.61
C TRP A 41 -5.59 3.57 -15.72
N GLY A 42 -4.35 3.82 -15.40
CA GLY A 42 -3.43 2.87 -14.76
C GLY A 42 -2.61 2.11 -15.80
N ASP A 43 -1.75 1.19 -15.33
CA ASP A 43 -0.86 0.36 -16.16
C ASP A 43 0.16 1.15 -17.03
N GLU A 44 0.44 2.41 -16.65
CA GLU A 44 1.43 3.27 -17.32
C GLU A 44 2.88 2.91 -17.00
N GLY A 45 3.10 1.84 -16.21
CA GLY A 45 4.44 1.42 -15.82
C GLY A 45 5.01 2.16 -14.60
N LYS A 46 4.15 2.74 -13.74
CA LYS A 46 4.57 3.45 -12.51
C LYS A 46 5.55 2.64 -11.65
N GLY A 47 5.25 1.37 -11.38
CA GLY A 47 6.11 0.52 -10.57
C GLY A 47 7.52 0.38 -11.12
N ARG A 48 7.69 0.30 -12.44
CA ARG A 48 9.01 0.28 -13.09
C ARG A 48 9.76 1.61 -12.91
N MET A 49 9.04 2.73 -12.99
CA MET A 49 9.64 4.05 -12.76
C MET A 49 10.03 4.24 -11.30
N VAL A 50 9.20 3.77 -10.37
CA VAL A 50 9.52 3.81 -8.93
C VAL A 50 10.74 2.95 -8.65
N ASP A 51 10.80 1.71 -9.16
CA ASP A 51 11.95 0.82 -8.99
C ASP A 51 13.25 1.46 -9.52
N TYR A 52 13.20 2.06 -10.71
CA TYR A 52 14.34 2.76 -11.32
C TYR A 52 14.81 3.97 -10.49
N LEU A 53 13.87 4.75 -9.94
CA LEU A 53 14.19 5.96 -9.19
C LEU A 53 14.59 5.68 -7.73
N THR A 54 14.22 4.54 -7.19
CA THR A 54 14.40 4.21 -5.77
C THR A 54 15.85 4.35 -5.30
N ASP A 55 16.84 4.08 -6.17
CA ASP A 55 18.27 4.20 -5.84
C ASP A 55 18.70 5.63 -5.46
N HIS A 56 17.87 6.63 -5.76
CA HIS A 56 18.12 8.05 -5.48
C HIS A 56 17.33 8.58 -4.28
N TYR A 57 16.57 7.71 -3.59
CA TYR A 57 15.68 8.12 -2.50
C TYR A 57 15.95 7.34 -1.21
N ASP A 58 15.83 8.03 -0.08
CA ASP A 58 15.99 7.43 1.25
C ASP A 58 14.70 6.75 1.73
N VAL A 59 13.55 7.23 1.25
CA VAL A 59 12.23 6.76 1.68
C VAL A 59 11.31 6.57 0.46
N VAL A 60 10.64 5.42 0.38
CA VAL A 60 9.59 5.16 -0.62
C VAL A 60 8.25 5.00 0.09
N VAL A 61 7.25 5.77 -0.31
CA VAL A 61 5.93 5.82 0.32
C VAL A 61 4.85 5.42 -0.65
N ARG A 62 4.22 4.28 -0.42
CA ARG A 62 2.94 3.97 -1.05
C ARG A 62 1.83 4.59 -0.20
N TYR A 63 1.22 5.67 -0.69
CA TYR A 63 0.33 6.46 0.14
C TYR A 63 -1.15 6.09 0.00
N GLN A 64 -1.53 5.33 -1.02
CA GLN A 64 -2.92 4.91 -1.30
C GLN A 64 -2.97 3.57 -2.04
N GLY A 65 -4.21 3.07 -2.26
CA GLY A 65 -4.47 1.86 -3.01
C GLY A 65 -4.43 0.60 -2.17
N GLY A 66 -4.67 -0.54 -2.76
CA GLY A 66 -4.71 -1.85 -2.10
C GLY A 66 -4.04 -2.94 -2.93
N GLY A 67 -4.33 -4.19 -2.62
CA GLY A 67 -3.76 -5.36 -3.30
C GLY A 67 -4.40 -5.71 -4.65
N ASN A 68 -5.29 -4.87 -5.18
CA ASN A 68 -6.02 -5.12 -6.42
C ASN A 68 -5.21 -4.90 -7.70
N ALA A 69 -4.12 -4.15 -7.63
CA ALA A 69 -3.19 -3.97 -8.74
C ALA A 69 -1.79 -4.38 -8.27
N GLY A 70 -1.04 -5.04 -9.14
CA GLY A 70 0.32 -5.45 -8.88
C GLY A 70 1.27 -4.87 -9.91
N HIS A 71 2.52 -4.72 -9.54
CA HIS A 71 3.60 -4.45 -10.48
C HIS A 71 4.70 -5.50 -10.34
N THR A 72 5.32 -5.81 -11.46
CA THR A 72 6.38 -6.81 -11.49
C THR A 72 7.73 -6.12 -11.37
N VAL A 73 8.51 -6.53 -10.37
CA VAL A 73 9.92 -6.19 -10.21
C VAL A 73 10.75 -7.40 -10.62
N VAL A 74 11.77 -7.17 -11.45
CA VAL A 74 12.74 -8.19 -11.86
C VAL A 74 14.12 -7.73 -11.42
N ASN A 75 14.77 -8.52 -10.59
CA ASN A 75 16.12 -8.26 -10.09
C ASN A 75 16.94 -9.55 -9.99
N GLU A 76 18.14 -9.47 -9.44
CA GLU A 76 19.04 -10.62 -9.27
C GLU A 76 18.45 -11.75 -8.41
N LYS A 77 17.53 -11.43 -7.50
CA LYS A 77 16.85 -12.41 -6.62
C LYS A 77 15.68 -13.12 -7.32
N GLY A 78 15.23 -12.60 -8.48
CA GLY A 78 14.15 -13.22 -9.25
C GLY A 78 13.12 -12.23 -9.81
N LYS A 79 11.95 -12.77 -10.13
CA LYS A 79 10.79 -12.02 -10.61
C LYS A 79 9.70 -12.06 -9.55
N PHE A 80 9.28 -10.88 -9.08
CA PHE A 80 8.31 -10.73 -8.00
C PHE A 80 7.16 -9.83 -8.45
N ALA A 81 5.93 -10.25 -8.13
CA ALA A 81 4.75 -9.41 -8.29
C ALA A 81 4.44 -8.77 -6.92
N LEU A 82 4.65 -7.47 -6.79
CA LEU A 82 4.31 -6.71 -5.60
C LEU A 82 2.88 -6.17 -5.72
N HIS A 83 2.10 -6.33 -4.66
CA HIS A 83 0.72 -5.84 -4.59
C HIS A 83 0.54 -4.75 -3.54
N LEU A 84 1.16 -4.89 -2.38
CA LEU A 84 1.09 -3.94 -1.26
C LEU A 84 2.43 -3.30 -0.95
N LEU A 85 3.51 -4.09 -0.93
CA LEU A 85 4.83 -3.58 -0.61
C LEU A 85 5.31 -2.56 -1.65
N PRO A 86 5.91 -1.43 -1.22
CA PRO A 86 6.58 -0.51 -2.13
C PRO A 86 7.78 -1.15 -2.84
N SER A 87 8.10 -0.69 -4.05
CA SER A 87 9.22 -1.23 -4.84
C SER A 87 10.58 -1.09 -4.16
N GLY A 88 10.74 -0.11 -3.28
CA GLY A 88 11.96 0.13 -2.53
C GLY A 88 12.36 -0.99 -1.56
N ILE A 89 11.48 -1.97 -1.33
CA ILE A 89 11.74 -3.07 -0.38
C ILE A 89 12.95 -3.95 -0.79
N PHE A 90 13.36 -3.91 -2.04
CA PHE A 90 14.53 -4.64 -2.55
C PHE A 90 15.84 -3.89 -2.37
N ARG A 91 15.82 -2.63 -1.91
CA ARG A 91 17.01 -1.76 -1.79
C ARG A 91 17.45 -1.63 -0.35
N ASP A 92 18.73 -1.88 -0.12
CA ASP A 92 19.35 -1.67 1.19
C ASP A 92 19.39 -0.18 1.54
N GLY A 93 19.09 0.11 2.80
CA GLY A 93 19.10 1.49 3.32
C GLY A 93 17.89 2.33 2.97
N VAL A 94 16.94 1.82 2.18
CA VAL A 94 15.69 2.50 1.86
C VAL A 94 14.60 2.13 2.86
N VAL A 95 13.92 3.13 3.42
CA VAL A 95 12.75 2.91 4.28
C VAL A 95 11.48 2.91 3.45
N ASN A 96 10.69 1.85 3.57
CA ASN A 96 9.45 1.65 2.84
C ASN A 96 8.25 1.93 3.75
N ILE A 97 7.26 2.66 3.26
CA ILE A 97 6.10 3.06 4.05
C ILE A 97 4.80 2.68 3.34
N LEU A 98 3.93 1.98 4.06
CA LEU A 98 2.51 1.88 3.73
C LEU A 98 1.77 3.01 4.45
N GLY A 99 1.33 4.00 3.69
CA GLY A 99 0.74 5.23 4.19
C GLY A 99 -0.73 5.09 4.61
N ASN A 100 -1.29 6.17 5.11
CA ASN A 100 -2.64 6.22 5.69
C ASN A 100 -3.78 6.01 4.69
N GLY A 101 -3.53 6.20 3.39
CA GLY A 101 -4.52 5.97 2.33
C GLY A 101 -4.58 4.52 1.85
N VAL A 102 -3.66 3.66 2.27
CA VAL A 102 -3.60 2.26 1.85
C VAL A 102 -4.76 1.45 2.43
N ALA A 103 -5.37 0.61 1.60
CA ALA A 103 -6.25 -0.46 2.03
C ALA A 103 -5.39 -1.61 2.55
N LEU A 104 -5.19 -1.65 3.87
CA LEU A 104 -4.25 -2.58 4.51
C LEU A 104 -4.86 -3.97 4.62
N ASP A 105 -4.53 -4.81 3.65
CA ASP A 105 -4.85 -6.22 3.65
C ASP A 105 -3.74 -7.00 4.35
N CYS A 106 -3.93 -7.29 5.63
CA CYS A 106 -2.93 -7.97 6.46
C CYS A 106 -2.58 -9.36 5.94
N GLU A 107 -3.57 -10.10 5.43
CA GLU A 107 -3.37 -11.45 4.91
C GLU A 107 -2.47 -11.44 3.66
N ASN A 108 -2.78 -10.57 2.69
CA ASN A 108 -1.96 -10.45 1.48
C ASN A 108 -0.59 -9.87 1.78
N LEU A 109 -0.50 -8.86 2.67
CA LEU A 109 0.77 -8.29 3.07
C LEU A 109 1.69 -9.35 3.71
N LEU A 110 1.15 -10.17 4.61
CA LEU A 110 1.93 -11.21 5.27
C LEU A 110 2.45 -12.24 4.25
N LYS A 111 1.60 -12.72 3.35
CA LYS A 111 1.99 -13.65 2.27
C LYS A 111 3.08 -13.07 1.36
N GLU A 112 2.95 -11.79 1.01
CA GLU A 112 3.93 -11.09 0.18
C GLU A 112 5.27 -10.96 0.92
N MET A 113 5.26 -10.58 2.20
CA MET A 113 6.46 -10.53 3.05
C MET A 113 7.13 -11.90 3.17
N GLU A 114 6.37 -12.98 3.38
CA GLU A 114 6.89 -14.34 3.47
C GLU A 114 7.54 -14.79 2.16
N THR A 115 6.91 -14.50 1.02
CA THR A 115 7.45 -14.80 -0.31
C THR A 115 8.79 -14.10 -0.54
N LEU A 116 8.88 -12.82 -0.20
CA LEU A 116 10.11 -12.05 -0.36
C LEU A 116 11.21 -12.50 0.60
N ARG A 117 10.87 -12.81 1.85
CA ARG A 117 11.84 -13.36 2.82
C ARG A 117 12.40 -14.70 2.38
N ALA A 118 11.57 -15.57 1.83
CA ALA A 118 12.02 -16.85 1.27
C ALA A 118 13.02 -16.67 0.11
N ALA A 119 12.94 -15.54 -0.61
CA ALA A 119 13.89 -15.15 -1.64
C ALA A 119 15.10 -14.35 -1.11
N GLY A 120 15.26 -14.25 0.22
CA GLY A 120 16.39 -13.57 0.85
C GLY A 120 16.28 -12.05 0.91
N VAL A 121 15.05 -11.50 0.82
CA VAL A 121 14.81 -10.07 1.09
C VAL A 121 14.66 -9.85 2.59
N ILE A 122 15.42 -8.92 3.13
CA ILE A 122 15.35 -8.57 4.55
C ILE A 122 14.18 -7.58 4.75
N ILE A 123 13.19 -7.98 5.56
CA ILE A 123 12.04 -7.13 5.89
C ILE A 123 11.90 -7.06 7.41
N THR A 124 12.19 -5.89 7.95
CA THR A 124 12.19 -5.60 9.39
C THR A 124 11.43 -4.30 9.70
N PRO A 125 11.09 -4.02 10.97
CA PRO A 125 10.48 -2.75 11.35
C PRO A 125 11.34 -1.51 11.06
N GLU A 126 12.64 -1.68 10.81
CA GLU A 126 13.56 -0.59 10.45
C GLU A 126 13.34 -0.15 9.00
N ASN A 127 13.14 -1.09 8.08
CA ASN A 127 13.03 -0.80 6.63
C ASN A 127 11.61 -0.88 6.07
N LEU A 128 10.62 -1.37 6.84
CA LEU A 128 9.21 -1.32 6.50
C LEU A 128 8.41 -0.70 7.65
N LYS A 129 7.56 0.26 7.32
CA LYS A 129 6.65 0.92 8.28
C LYS A 129 5.23 0.92 7.75
N VAL A 130 4.28 0.64 8.63
CA VAL A 130 2.84 0.68 8.35
C VAL A 130 2.23 1.82 9.15
N SER A 131 1.48 2.69 8.48
CA SER A 131 0.81 3.78 9.16
C SER A 131 -0.20 3.26 10.18
N ASP A 132 -0.13 3.79 11.40
CA ASP A 132 -1.13 3.60 12.44
C ASP A 132 -2.54 4.01 11.99
N ARG A 133 -2.63 4.91 10.99
CA ARG A 133 -3.87 5.42 10.39
C ARG A 133 -4.29 4.71 9.10
N ALA A 134 -3.53 3.73 8.63
CA ALA A 134 -3.98 2.87 7.54
C ALA A 134 -5.20 2.08 7.99
N SER A 135 -6.23 2.00 7.16
CA SER A 135 -7.44 1.24 7.51
C SER A 135 -7.29 -0.22 7.11
N LEU A 136 -7.80 -1.13 7.95
CA LEU A 136 -7.76 -2.57 7.72
C LEU A 136 -8.80 -2.98 6.66
N LEU A 137 -8.36 -3.72 5.66
CA LEU A 137 -9.26 -4.45 4.76
C LEU A 137 -9.63 -5.77 5.46
N LEU A 138 -10.86 -5.85 5.94
CA LEU A 138 -11.39 -6.99 6.70
C LEU A 138 -12.08 -8.02 5.78
N PRO A 139 -12.30 -9.26 6.22
CA PRO A 139 -12.82 -10.34 5.38
C PRO A 139 -14.14 -10.00 4.68
N TRP A 140 -15.05 -9.31 5.35
CA TRP A 140 -16.33 -8.91 4.78
C TRP A 140 -16.23 -7.99 3.57
N HIS A 141 -15.12 -7.23 3.40
CA HIS A 141 -14.97 -6.37 2.24
C HIS A 141 -14.85 -7.20 0.95
N ARG A 142 -14.07 -8.29 0.98
CA ARG A 142 -13.95 -9.19 -0.18
C ARG A 142 -15.27 -9.91 -0.46
N GLU A 143 -15.97 -10.33 0.60
CA GLU A 143 -17.26 -11.00 0.46
C GLU A 143 -18.31 -10.05 -0.13
N LEU A 144 -18.41 -8.82 0.38
CA LEU A 144 -19.33 -7.80 -0.16
C LEU A 144 -19.03 -7.46 -1.62
N ASP A 145 -17.77 -7.35 -2.00
CA ASP A 145 -17.35 -7.11 -3.38
C ASP A 145 -17.80 -8.26 -4.31
N ALA A 146 -17.61 -9.50 -3.87
CA ALA A 146 -18.03 -10.68 -4.63
C ALA A 146 -19.56 -10.79 -4.73
N LEU A 147 -20.28 -10.51 -3.64
CA LEU A 147 -21.74 -10.57 -3.60
C LEU A 147 -22.37 -9.48 -4.48
N GLU A 148 -21.82 -8.27 -4.48
CA GLU A 148 -22.31 -7.18 -5.32
C GLU A 148 -22.07 -7.48 -6.81
N GLU A 149 -20.90 -8.01 -7.19
CA GLU A 149 -20.66 -8.46 -8.56
C GLU A 149 -21.62 -9.58 -8.98
N ALA A 150 -21.94 -10.49 -8.06
CA ALA A 150 -22.94 -11.55 -8.35
C ALA A 150 -24.33 -10.99 -8.53
N ARG A 151 -24.75 -10.01 -7.68
CA ARG A 151 -26.07 -9.35 -7.75
C ARG A 151 -26.25 -8.57 -9.05
N LEU A 152 -25.20 -7.95 -9.56
CA LEU A 152 -25.24 -7.15 -10.78
C LEU A 152 -25.42 -7.98 -12.07
N ALA A 153 -25.18 -9.27 -12.01
CA ALA A 153 -25.34 -10.21 -13.14
C ALA A 153 -24.69 -9.67 -14.44
N ASP A 154 -25.48 -9.29 -15.43
CA ASP A 154 -25.00 -8.78 -16.73
C ASP A 154 -24.46 -7.34 -16.66
N LYS A 155 -24.70 -6.61 -15.55
CA LYS A 155 -24.22 -5.24 -15.30
C LYS A 155 -22.97 -5.19 -14.44
N LYS A 156 -22.20 -6.27 -14.38
CA LYS A 156 -20.96 -6.36 -13.58
C LYS A 156 -19.98 -5.25 -13.95
N TYR A 157 -19.34 -4.71 -12.91
CA TYR A 157 -18.24 -3.74 -13.09
C TYR A 157 -16.92 -4.40 -13.50
N GLY A 158 -16.79 -5.73 -13.33
CA GLY A 158 -15.53 -6.44 -13.52
C GLY A 158 -14.57 -6.24 -12.35
N SER A 159 -15.11 -6.22 -11.11
CA SER A 159 -14.30 -6.11 -9.91
C SER A 159 -13.27 -7.24 -9.81
N THR A 160 -12.10 -6.91 -9.26
CA THR A 160 -11.07 -7.89 -8.91
C THR A 160 -11.46 -8.77 -7.71
N LYS A 161 -12.58 -8.50 -7.05
CA LYS A 161 -13.07 -9.15 -5.83
C LYS A 161 -12.08 -9.09 -4.67
N GLN A 162 -11.23 -8.07 -4.67
CA GLN A 162 -10.28 -7.81 -3.59
C GLN A 162 -10.86 -6.91 -2.49
N GLY A 163 -12.14 -6.56 -2.58
CA GLY A 163 -12.85 -5.80 -1.56
C GLY A 163 -12.55 -4.29 -1.55
N ILE A 164 -11.94 -3.76 -2.60
CA ILE A 164 -11.45 -2.38 -2.63
C ILE A 164 -12.60 -1.37 -2.62
N ALA A 165 -13.62 -1.55 -3.44
CA ALA A 165 -14.77 -0.64 -3.52
C ALA A 165 -15.54 -0.58 -2.19
N PRO A 166 -15.99 -1.70 -1.59
CA PRO A 166 -16.63 -1.66 -0.27
C PRO A 166 -15.71 -1.15 0.84
N PHE A 167 -14.39 -1.42 0.78
CA PHE A 167 -13.43 -0.87 1.73
C PHE A 167 -13.38 0.67 1.69
N TYR A 168 -13.20 1.26 0.52
CA TYR A 168 -13.16 2.74 0.43
C TYR A 168 -14.52 3.35 0.73
N GLY A 169 -15.65 2.69 0.38
CA GLY A 169 -16.97 3.07 0.82
C GLY A 169 -17.06 3.19 2.34
N ASP A 170 -16.59 2.19 3.06
CA ASP A 170 -16.54 2.18 4.52
C ASP A 170 -15.61 3.25 5.08
N LYS A 171 -14.44 3.43 4.47
CA LYS A 171 -13.48 4.44 4.89
C LYS A 171 -14.09 5.84 4.87
N TYR A 172 -14.76 6.21 3.80
CA TYR A 172 -15.40 7.52 3.70
C TYR A 172 -16.66 7.65 4.57
N GLN A 173 -17.32 6.53 4.89
CA GLN A 173 -18.40 6.49 5.87
C GLN A 173 -17.91 6.42 7.33
N LYS A 174 -16.58 6.41 7.56
CA LYS A 174 -15.96 6.28 8.90
C LYS A 174 -16.31 4.96 9.61
N LYS A 175 -16.43 3.89 8.84
CA LYS A 175 -16.78 2.53 9.33
C LYS A 175 -15.61 1.56 9.12
N THR A 176 -14.40 1.99 9.44
CA THR A 176 -13.18 1.19 9.29
C THR A 176 -12.38 1.15 10.58
N VAL A 177 -11.68 0.06 10.80
CA VAL A 177 -10.67 -0.09 11.86
C VAL A 177 -9.34 0.43 11.34
N GLN A 178 -8.64 1.24 12.12
CA GLN A 178 -7.28 1.68 11.82
C GLN A 178 -6.24 0.70 12.36
N ALA A 179 -5.10 0.61 11.68
CA ALA A 179 -4.03 -0.32 12.09
C ALA A 179 -3.52 -0.04 13.51
N GLY A 180 -3.53 1.22 13.97
CA GLY A 180 -3.16 1.57 15.34
C GLY A 180 -4.01 0.91 16.40
N GLU A 181 -5.28 0.58 16.10
CA GLU A 181 -6.18 -0.09 17.03
C GLU A 181 -5.74 -1.54 17.33
N LEU A 182 -4.95 -2.16 16.43
CA LEU A 182 -4.34 -3.47 16.69
C LEU A 182 -3.42 -3.48 17.92
N LEU A 183 -2.92 -2.32 18.33
CA LEU A 183 -2.08 -2.14 19.53
C LEU A 183 -2.91 -2.02 20.81
N HIS A 184 -4.24 -1.88 20.70
CA HIS A 184 -5.19 -1.69 21.79
C HIS A 184 -6.31 -2.74 21.73
N PRO A 185 -6.08 -3.99 22.17
CA PRO A 185 -6.98 -5.13 21.92
C PRO A 185 -8.43 -4.94 22.42
N GLU A 186 -8.61 -4.32 23.57
CA GLU A 186 -9.95 -4.11 24.17
C GLU A 186 -10.75 -3.10 23.32
N HIS A 187 -10.15 -1.98 22.97
CA HIS A 187 -10.77 -0.99 22.10
C HIS A 187 -11.07 -1.56 20.70
N LEU A 188 -10.12 -2.32 20.14
CA LEU A 188 -10.32 -3.01 18.87
C LEU A 188 -11.55 -3.93 18.90
N LYS A 189 -11.70 -4.73 19.96
CA LYS A 189 -12.81 -5.68 20.12
C LYS A 189 -14.15 -4.96 20.21
N GLU A 190 -14.22 -3.88 20.99
CA GLU A 190 -15.41 -3.05 21.13
C GLU A 190 -15.81 -2.45 19.76
N HIS A 191 -14.88 -1.79 19.08
CA HIS A 191 -15.11 -1.17 17.76
C HIS A 191 -15.50 -2.20 16.70
N LEU A 192 -14.84 -3.37 16.68
CA LEU A 192 -15.22 -4.47 15.79
C LEU A 192 -16.63 -4.98 16.04
N SER A 193 -17.09 -4.99 17.30
CA SER A 193 -18.46 -5.41 17.64
C SER A 193 -19.51 -4.51 16.98
N ASP A 194 -19.32 -3.20 17.07
CA ASP A 194 -20.23 -2.23 16.47
C ASP A 194 -20.25 -2.34 14.93
N LEU A 195 -19.08 -2.49 14.34
CA LEU A 195 -18.96 -2.65 12.88
C LEU A 195 -19.55 -3.98 12.41
N LEU A 196 -19.36 -5.06 13.17
CA LEU A 196 -19.82 -6.39 12.84
C LEU A 196 -21.35 -6.46 12.79
N GLU A 197 -22.04 -5.82 13.76
CA GLU A 197 -23.48 -5.74 13.75
C GLU A 197 -24.00 -5.11 12.45
N TRP A 198 -23.44 -3.97 12.06
CA TRP A 198 -23.78 -3.30 10.81
C TRP A 198 -23.49 -4.15 9.57
N LYS A 199 -22.32 -4.81 9.54
CA LYS A 199 -21.90 -5.64 8.39
C LYS A 199 -22.76 -6.89 8.26
N ASN A 200 -23.08 -7.54 9.37
CA ASN A 200 -23.98 -8.67 9.35
C ASN A 200 -25.40 -8.30 8.90
N LEU A 201 -25.87 -7.11 9.26
CA LEU A 201 -27.14 -6.62 8.73
C LEU A 201 -27.13 -6.51 7.20
N MET A 202 -26.07 -5.96 6.62
CA MET A 202 -25.89 -5.89 5.17
C MET A 202 -25.78 -7.28 4.53
N LEU A 203 -24.89 -8.13 5.04
CA LEU A 203 -24.64 -9.47 4.50
C LEU A 203 -25.90 -10.33 4.54
N GLN A 204 -26.61 -10.34 5.66
CA GLN A 204 -27.77 -11.22 5.87
C GLN A 204 -29.03 -10.67 5.20
N LYS A 205 -29.33 -9.38 5.33
CA LYS A 205 -30.62 -8.81 4.88
C LYS A 205 -30.60 -8.37 3.42
N ILE A 206 -29.47 -7.94 2.90
CA ILE A 206 -29.37 -7.48 1.51
C ILE A 206 -28.94 -8.64 0.61
N TYR A 207 -27.93 -9.41 1.02
CA TYR A 207 -27.33 -10.43 0.18
C TYR A 207 -27.72 -11.88 0.53
N GLY A 208 -28.39 -12.11 1.69
CA GLY A 208 -28.73 -13.47 2.14
C GLY A 208 -27.53 -14.33 2.53
N ALA A 209 -26.38 -13.70 2.81
CA ALA A 209 -25.17 -14.38 3.23
C ALA A 209 -25.20 -14.73 4.73
N LYS A 210 -24.30 -15.61 5.17
CA LYS A 210 -24.24 -16.07 6.56
C LYS A 210 -23.87 -14.94 7.53
N GLY A 211 -22.94 -14.07 7.13
CA GLY A 211 -22.28 -13.10 8.00
C GLY A 211 -21.16 -13.75 8.85
N TYR A 212 -20.64 -12.98 9.81
CA TYR A 212 -19.50 -13.37 10.66
C TYR A 212 -19.88 -13.38 12.14
N THR A 213 -19.22 -14.23 12.91
CA THR A 213 -19.20 -14.15 14.38
C THR A 213 -17.99 -13.32 14.84
N MET A 214 -18.04 -12.82 16.08
CA MET A 214 -16.90 -12.13 16.68
C MET A 214 -15.68 -13.05 16.79
N ASP A 215 -15.90 -14.33 17.14
CA ASP A 215 -14.81 -15.30 17.28
C ASP A 215 -14.11 -15.57 15.94
N GLU A 216 -14.87 -15.72 14.85
CA GLU A 216 -14.31 -15.87 13.50
C GLU A 216 -13.47 -14.65 13.11
N LEU A 217 -13.97 -13.46 13.41
CA LEU A 217 -13.27 -12.20 13.08
C LEU A 217 -12.01 -12.02 13.92
N MET A 218 -12.08 -12.26 15.21
CA MET A 218 -10.92 -12.17 16.10
C MET A 218 -9.86 -13.24 15.80
N ALA A 219 -10.27 -14.45 15.41
CA ALA A 219 -9.34 -15.47 14.93
C ALA A 219 -8.59 -15.01 13.69
N TRP A 220 -9.29 -14.40 12.72
CA TRP A 220 -8.67 -13.82 11.52
C TRP A 220 -7.68 -12.69 11.88
N VAL A 221 -8.10 -11.75 12.76
CA VAL A 221 -7.24 -10.64 13.23
C VAL A 221 -5.97 -11.19 13.90
N ASN A 222 -6.11 -12.16 14.79
CA ASN A 222 -4.96 -12.74 15.49
C ASN A 222 -4.01 -13.47 14.53
N THR A 223 -4.56 -14.17 13.54
CA THR A 223 -3.77 -14.94 12.57
C THR A 223 -2.97 -14.01 11.65
N TYR A 224 -3.59 -13.00 11.07
CA TYR A 224 -2.97 -12.21 9.99
C TYR A 224 -2.46 -10.84 10.45
N CYS A 225 -3.17 -10.18 11.35
CA CYS A 225 -2.76 -8.83 11.78
C CYS A 225 -1.71 -8.86 12.90
N GLY A 226 -1.62 -9.96 13.65
CA GLY A 226 -0.65 -10.09 14.75
C GLY A 226 0.79 -9.86 14.31
N ALA A 227 1.19 -10.46 13.19
CA ALA A 227 2.53 -10.34 12.62
C ALA A 227 2.87 -8.93 12.07
N ILE A 228 1.85 -8.10 11.83
CA ILE A 228 2.03 -6.74 11.28
C ILE A 228 2.24 -5.70 12.39
N LYS A 229 1.85 -6.00 13.65
CA LYS A 229 1.95 -5.07 14.79
C LYS A 229 3.34 -4.40 14.95
N PRO A 230 4.48 -5.11 14.82
CA PRO A 230 5.80 -4.50 14.99
C PRO A 230 6.12 -3.39 13.97
N TYR A 231 5.45 -3.38 12.83
CA TYR A 231 5.65 -2.41 11.74
C TYR A 231 4.79 -1.15 11.89
N ILE A 232 3.79 -1.17 12.79
CA ILE A 232 2.84 -0.07 12.96
C ILE A 232 3.50 1.10 13.67
N THR A 233 3.41 2.28 13.07
CA THR A 233 4.00 3.52 13.63
C THR A 233 3.28 4.77 13.12
N ASP A 234 3.48 5.91 13.79
CA ASP A 234 3.08 7.23 13.27
C ASP A 234 3.98 7.62 12.08
N THR A 235 3.57 7.18 10.89
CA THR A 235 4.30 7.46 9.64
C THR A 235 4.30 8.94 9.28
N GLY A 236 3.29 9.70 9.70
CA GLY A 236 3.25 11.15 9.51
C GLY A 236 4.36 11.85 10.29
N ARG A 237 4.59 11.46 11.53
CA ARG A 237 5.71 11.95 12.35
C ARG A 237 7.05 11.52 11.75
N PHE A 238 7.16 10.25 11.33
CA PHE A 238 8.37 9.74 10.69
C PHE A 238 8.75 10.56 9.45
N LEU A 239 7.79 10.80 8.54
CA LEU A 239 8.04 11.56 7.31
C LEU A 239 8.44 13.02 7.58
N ARG A 240 7.79 13.68 8.55
CA ARG A 240 8.18 15.04 8.96
C ARG A 240 9.61 15.09 9.51
N ASN A 241 10.03 14.08 10.26
CA ASN A 241 11.39 14.00 10.79
C ASN A 241 12.39 13.71 9.66
N ALA A 242 12.10 12.75 8.78
CA ALA A 242 12.93 12.46 7.61
C ALA A 242 13.16 13.72 6.74
N GLN A 243 12.09 14.50 6.51
CA GLN A 243 12.21 15.75 5.76
C GLN A 243 13.09 16.79 6.48
N LYS A 244 12.98 16.91 7.80
CA LYS A 244 13.86 17.80 8.60
C LYS A 244 15.32 17.36 8.56
N GLU A 245 15.57 16.07 8.47
CA GLU A 245 16.91 15.46 8.32
C GLU A 245 17.45 15.58 6.88
N GLY A 246 16.71 16.20 5.96
CA GLY A 246 17.11 16.37 4.57
C GLY A 246 17.02 15.11 3.73
N LYS A 247 16.27 14.09 4.19
CA LYS A 247 16.05 12.85 3.44
C LYS A 247 15.13 13.08 2.25
N SER A 248 15.44 12.41 1.16
CA SER A 248 14.66 12.40 -0.08
C SER A 248 13.52 11.38 0.01
N ILE A 249 12.30 11.78 -0.43
CA ILE A 249 11.11 10.95 -0.33
C ILE A 249 10.48 10.77 -1.71
N LEU A 250 10.27 9.51 -2.11
CA LEU A 250 9.55 9.12 -3.31
C LEU A 250 8.16 8.62 -2.96
N PHE A 251 7.12 9.27 -3.48
CA PHE A 251 5.74 8.85 -3.32
C PHE A 251 5.28 8.03 -4.52
N GLU A 252 4.76 6.85 -4.25
CA GLU A 252 4.24 5.91 -5.23
C GLU A 252 2.70 5.88 -5.19
N ALA A 253 2.05 6.34 -6.27
CA ALA A 253 0.63 6.16 -6.47
C ALA A 253 0.32 4.78 -7.08
N GLN A 254 -0.82 4.20 -6.72
CA GLN A 254 -1.22 2.91 -7.25
C GLN A 254 -2.03 3.02 -8.54
N LEU A 255 -3.07 3.84 -8.54
CA LEU A 255 -4.07 3.92 -9.61
C LEU A 255 -3.71 4.97 -10.68
N GLY A 256 -4.50 5.02 -11.73
CA GLY A 256 -4.54 6.14 -12.66
C GLY A 256 -5.63 7.15 -12.28
N ALA A 257 -5.43 8.43 -12.58
CA ALA A 257 -6.34 9.52 -12.22
C ALA A 257 -7.79 9.33 -12.71
N LEU A 258 -8.00 8.56 -13.79
CA LEU A 258 -9.34 8.27 -14.32
C LEU A 258 -10.04 7.08 -13.63
N ARG A 259 -9.40 6.46 -12.66
CA ARG A 259 -9.96 5.34 -11.86
C ARG A 259 -10.08 5.63 -10.38
N ASP A 260 -9.57 6.80 -9.93
CA ASP A 260 -9.53 7.17 -8.52
C ASP A 260 -10.80 7.92 -8.10
#